data_151af4b03cc608e87b9e61744cccf753
#
_entry.id   151af4b03cc608e87b9e61744cccf753
#
_cell.length_a   1.000
_cell.length_b   1.000
_cell.length_c   1.000
_cell.angle_alpha   90.00
_cell.angle_beta   90.00
_cell.angle_gamma   90.00
#
_symmetry.space_group_name_H-M   'P 1'
#
loop_
_entity.id
_entity.type
_entity.pdbx_description
1 polymer ?
#
loop_
_entity_poly.entity_id
_entity_poly.type
_entity_poly.pdbx_seq_one_letter_code
_entity_poly.pdbx_strand_id
1 'polypeptide(L)'
;TEALPRLLLVEEEAKSVPILLPKYILQIQFVRETLEWFDIFKLITLEEREVYKIKELILPLRTADSPSFNPRLLEQVRVKYLGNKSGQNGDVKKRIYISRSLSDRRQVINEDDVVKVLLNYNFEVINMEQYAFKDQVDLMRQTKYLVSLHGAGLTNLIFMPSDGKILELRH
;
A
#
# COMPACT_ATOMS: atom_id res chain seq x y z
N THR A 1 3.95 3.56 2.95
CA THR A 1 4.19 4.80 2.16
C THR A 1 5.64 5.28 2.23
N GLU A 2 6.38 5.00 3.27
CA GLU A 2 7.76 5.47 3.45
C GLU A 2 8.79 4.56 2.74
N ALA A 3 8.62 3.24 2.80
CA ALA A 3 9.60 2.28 2.30
C ALA A 3 9.71 2.28 0.76
N LEU A 4 8.58 2.26 0.05
CA LEU A 4 8.58 2.20 -1.41
C LEU A 4 9.18 3.46 -2.07
N PRO A 5 8.89 4.70 -1.62
CA PRO A 5 9.59 5.88 -2.09
C PRO A 5 11.11 5.83 -1.89
N ARG A 6 11.57 5.27 -0.76
CA ARG A 6 13.01 5.09 -0.52
C ARG A 6 13.64 4.05 -1.42
N LEU A 7 12.92 2.97 -1.72
CA LEU A 7 13.39 1.95 -2.66
C LEU A 7 13.53 2.52 -4.08
N LEU A 8 12.62 3.39 -4.51
CA LEU A 8 12.75 4.10 -5.79
C LEU A 8 14.03 4.95 -5.90
N LEU A 9 14.49 5.53 -4.77
CA LEU A 9 15.72 6.34 -4.78
C LEU A 9 16.99 5.52 -5.05
N VAL A 10 16.94 4.21 -4.84
CA VAL A 10 18.08 3.28 -5.00
C VAL A 10 17.72 2.16 -5.97
N GLU A 11 16.76 2.38 -6.86
CA GLU A 11 16.27 1.34 -7.76
C GLU A 11 17.35 0.90 -8.76
N GLU A 12 18.18 1.81 -9.23
CA GLU A 12 19.27 1.49 -10.14
C GLU A 12 20.37 0.70 -9.43
N GLU A 13 20.72 1.08 -8.22
CA GLU A 13 21.67 0.33 -7.38
C GLU A 13 21.15 -1.05 -7.03
N ALA A 14 19.85 -1.18 -6.79
CA ALA A 14 19.21 -2.45 -6.44
C ALA A 14 19.32 -3.52 -7.55
N LYS A 15 19.59 -3.12 -8.80
CA LYS A 15 19.83 -4.04 -9.92
C LYS A 15 21.19 -4.75 -9.86
N SER A 16 22.12 -4.26 -9.06
CA SER A 16 23.48 -4.78 -8.94
C SER A 16 23.95 -5.00 -7.52
N VAL A 17 23.37 -4.29 -6.55
CA VAL A 17 23.70 -4.35 -5.13
C VAL A 17 22.57 -5.07 -4.38
N PRO A 18 22.87 -6.04 -3.51
CA PRO A 18 21.87 -6.73 -2.73
C PRO A 18 21.11 -5.78 -1.79
N ILE A 19 19.81 -5.98 -1.66
CA ILE A 19 18.98 -5.32 -0.65
C ILE A 19 19.00 -6.16 0.63
N LEU A 20 19.24 -5.51 1.76
CA LEU A 20 19.23 -6.13 3.07
C LEU A 20 17.87 -5.85 3.75
N LEU A 21 17.17 -6.91 4.14
CA LEU A 21 15.88 -6.79 4.84
C LEU A 21 15.82 -7.73 6.04
N PRO A 22 15.24 -7.31 7.16
CA PRO A 22 14.93 -8.22 8.26
C PRO A 22 14.03 -9.37 7.78
N LYS A 23 14.35 -10.59 8.18
CA LYS A 23 13.63 -11.80 7.74
C LYS A 23 12.13 -11.73 8.01
N TYR A 24 11.73 -11.21 9.16
CA TYR A 24 10.30 -11.10 9.53
C TYR A 24 9.49 -10.22 8.56
N ILE A 25 10.12 -9.23 7.92
CA ILE A 25 9.44 -8.35 6.95
C ILE A 25 9.01 -9.14 5.71
N LEU A 26 9.82 -10.10 5.27
CA LEU A 26 9.49 -10.96 4.13
C LEU A 26 8.41 -12.02 4.43
N GLN A 27 8.06 -12.22 5.70
CA GLN A 27 6.91 -13.05 6.06
C GLN A 27 5.58 -12.37 5.75
N ILE A 28 5.59 -11.05 5.63
CA ILE A 28 4.41 -10.25 5.32
C ILE A 28 4.11 -10.34 3.81
N GLN A 29 2.95 -10.89 3.47
CA GLN A 29 2.58 -11.17 2.08
C GLN A 29 2.68 -9.92 1.18
N PHE A 30 2.05 -8.82 1.55
CA PHE A 30 2.05 -7.60 0.72
C PHE A 30 3.46 -7.03 0.50
N VAL A 31 4.41 -7.26 1.41
CA VAL A 31 5.81 -6.81 1.22
C VAL A 31 6.45 -7.61 0.09
N ARG A 32 6.31 -8.92 0.09
CA ARG A 32 6.82 -9.75 -1.02
C ARG A 32 6.22 -9.32 -2.35
N GLU A 33 4.89 -9.22 -2.40
CA GLU A 33 4.15 -8.86 -3.60
C GLU A 33 4.51 -7.46 -4.12
N THR A 34 4.79 -6.50 -3.23
CA THR A 34 5.23 -5.16 -3.65
C THR A 34 6.66 -5.16 -4.19
N LEU A 35 7.54 -6.00 -3.65
CA LEU A 35 8.93 -6.08 -4.12
C LEU A 35 9.07 -6.74 -5.49
N GLU A 36 8.13 -7.60 -5.89
CA GLU A 36 8.11 -8.24 -7.22
C GLU A 36 8.05 -7.23 -8.39
N TRP A 37 7.64 -6.00 -8.12
CA TRP A 37 7.57 -4.93 -9.13
C TRP A 37 8.88 -4.16 -9.31
N PHE A 38 9.90 -4.53 -8.54
CA PHE A 38 11.23 -3.95 -8.64
C PHE A 38 12.22 -4.98 -9.21
N ASP A 39 13.11 -4.51 -10.07
CA ASP A 39 14.20 -5.32 -10.61
C ASP A 39 15.33 -5.40 -9.57
N ILE A 40 15.17 -6.33 -8.63
CA ILE A 40 16.08 -6.50 -7.51
C ILE A 40 17.03 -7.65 -7.80
N PHE A 41 18.33 -7.36 -7.88
CA PHE A 41 19.38 -8.35 -8.11
C PHE A 41 19.35 -9.50 -7.09
N LYS A 42 19.27 -9.14 -5.79
CA LYS A 42 19.28 -10.10 -4.69
C LYS A 42 18.71 -9.51 -3.41
N LEU A 43 17.92 -10.32 -2.70
CA LEU A 43 17.53 -10.04 -1.32
C LEU A 43 18.39 -10.88 -0.37
N ILE A 44 18.97 -10.22 0.63
CA ILE A 44 19.67 -10.86 1.75
C ILE A 44 18.84 -10.62 3.02
N THR A 45 18.45 -11.70 3.66
CA THR A 45 17.70 -11.64 4.91
C THR A 45 18.63 -11.51 6.10
N LEU A 46 18.27 -10.61 7.00
CA LEU A 46 18.93 -10.43 8.28
C LEU A 46 18.14 -11.18 9.36
N GLU A 47 18.80 -12.08 10.06
CA GLU A 47 18.20 -12.81 11.19
C GLU A 47 18.19 -11.89 12.44
N GLU A 48 17.15 -12.07 13.26
CA GLU A 48 17.11 -11.41 14.56
C GLU A 48 18.24 -11.90 15.48
N ARG A 49 18.83 -10.99 16.24
CA ARG A 49 19.90 -11.28 17.19
C ARG A 49 21.26 -11.65 16.57
N GLU A 50 21.44 -11.49 15.28
CA GLU A 50 22.73 -11.62 14.63
C GLU A 50 23.37 -10.25 14.37
N VAL A 51 24.71 -10.23 14.38
CA VAL A 51 25.51 -9.03 14.06
C VAL A 51 26.12 -9.20 12.68
N TYR A 52 25.83 -8.26 11.79
CA TYR A 52 26.35 -8.29 10.42
C TYR A 52 27.39 -7.20 10.22
N LYS A 53 28.57 -7.58 9.73
CA LYS A 53 29.62 -6.62 9.33
C LYS A 53 29.43 -6.30 7.84
N ILE A 54 29.09 -5.06 7.55
CA ILE A 54 28.88 -4.56 6.20
C ILE A 54 30.04 -3.62 5.85
N LYS A 55 30.72 -3.87 4.73
CA LYS A 55 31.86 -3.08 4.27
C LYS A 55 31.42 -1.72 3.73
N GLU A 56 30.38 -1.74 2.92
CA GLU A 56 29.77 -0.55 2.31
C GLU A 56 28.26 -0.68 2.37
N LEU A 57 27.59 0.40 2.77
CA LEU A 57 26.13 0.44 2.92
C LEU A 57 25.56 1.67 2.22
N ILE A 58 24.64 1.44 1.28
CA ILE A 58 23.80 2.50 0.72
C ILE A 58 22.54 2.60 1.56
N LEU A 59 22.34 3.71 2.23
CA LEU A 59 21.17 3.95 3.06
C LEU A 59 20.35 5.14 2.52
N PRO A 60 19.25 4.90 1.79
CA PRO A 60 18.42 6.00 1.33
C PRO A 60 17.80 6.73 2.53
N LEU A 61 17.91 8.05 2.53
CA LEU A 61 17.34 8.88 3.58
C LEU A 61 15.82 8.92 3.49
N ARG A 62 15.19 9.48 4.50
CA ARG A 62 13.75 9.76 4.48
C ARG A 62 13.42 10.69 3.32
N THR A 63 12.30 10.42 2.68
CA THR A 63 11.85 11.18 1.50
C THR A 63 11.03 12.42 1.88
N ALA A 64 10.53 12.46 3.12
CA ALA A 64 9.84 13.59 3.72
C ALA A 64 9.80 13.46 5.26
N ASP A 65 9.57 14.57 5.94
CA ASP A 65 9.34 14.55 7.40
C ASP A 65 7.93 14.00 7.70
N SER A 66 7.84 13.22 8.78
CA SER A 66 6.54 12.74 9.27
C SER A 66 5.71 13.89 9.86
N PRO A 67 4.41 14.00 9.55
CA PRO A 67 3.56 13.08 8.78
C PRO A 67 3.49 13.37 7.28
N SER A 68 4.39 14.17 6.72
CA SER A 68 4.41 14.56 5.32
C SER A 68 4.84 13.42 4.39
N PHE A 69 4.71 13.63 3.09
CA PHE A 69 5.18 12.72 2.05
C PHE A 69 5.72 13.52 0.85
N ASN A 70 6.55 12.89 0.04
CA ASN A 70 7.04 13.48 -1.21
C ASN A 70 6.06 13.15 -2.34
N PRO A 71 5.31 14.14 -2.88
CA PRO A 71 4.28 13.89 -3.89
C PRO A 71 4.83 13.28 -5.18
N ARG A 72 6.05 13.68 -5.59
CA ARG A 72 6.68 13.18 -6.82
C ARG A 72 7.03 11.70 -6.70
N LEU A 73 7.58 11.29 -5.58
CA LEU A 73 7.91 9.88 -5.34
C LEU A 73 6.65 9.04 -5.17
N LEU A 74 5.59 9.55 -4.54
CA LEU A 74 4.32 8.84 -4.48
C LEU A 74 3.69 8.66 -5.87
N GLU A 75 3.78 9.66 -6.73
CA GLU A 75 3.31 9.52 -8.12
C GLU A 75 4.15 8.49 -8.88
N GLN A 76 5.46 8.44 -8.69
CA GLN A 76 6.30 7.40 -9.28
C GLN A 76 5.91 6.00 -8.78
N VAL A 77 5.65 5.83 -7.46
CA VAL A 77 5.11 4.58 -6.91
C VAL A 77 3.78 4.23 -7.60
N ARG A 78 2.87 5.20 -7.70
CA ARG A 78 1.59 5.03 -8.36
C ARG A 78 1.75 4.55 -9.80
N VAL A 79 2.56 5.25 -10.60
CA VAL A 79 2.81 4.91 -12.01
C VAL A 79 3.43 3.53 -12.14
N LYS A 80 4.37 3.18 -11.28
CA LYS A 80 5.03 1.87 -11.28
C LYS A 80 4.01 0.73 -11.14
N TYR A 81 3.08 0.83 -10.20
CA TYR A 81 2.09 -0.23 -9.96
C TYR A 81 0.89 -0.18 -10.90
N LEU A 82 0.51 0.98 -11.42
CA LEU A 82 -0.57 1.09 -12.41
C LEU A 82 -0.09 0.74 -13.82
N GLY A 83 1.19 0.94 -14.13
CA GLY A 83 1.76 0.69 -15.45
C GLY A 83 0.98 1.44 -16.54
N ASN A 84 0.74 0.77 -17.67
CA ASN A 84 -0.02 1.32 -18.81
C ASN A 84 -1.50 1.62 -18.48
N LYS A 85 -1.99 1.21 -17.31
CA LYS A 85 -3.34 1.53 -16.82
C LYS A 85 -3.41 2.90 -16.15
N SER A 86 -2.27 3.58 -15.96
CA SER A 86 -2.20 4.96 -15.48
C SER A 86 -2.84 5.87 -16.53
N GLY A 87 -3.97 6.49 -16.18
CA GLY A 87 -4.73 7.35 -17.11
C GLY A 87 -5.85 6.65 -17.90
N GLN A 88 -5.95 5.34 -17.90
CA GLN A 88 -7.16 4.67 -18.36
C GLN A 88 -8.22 4.75 -17.25
N ASN A 89 -9.09 5.75 -17.34
CA ASN A 89 -10.34 5.78 -16.61
C ASN A 89 -11.22 4.67 -17.18
N GLY A 90 -10.98 3.42 -16.76
CA GLY A 90 -11.98 2.36 -16.87
C GLY A 90 -13.27 2.82 -16.17
N ASP A 91 -14.30 2.02 -16.19
CA ASP A 91 -15.60 2.35 -15.59
C ASP A 91 -15.46 2.56 -14.06
N VAL A 92 -15.02 3.78 -13.67
CA VAL A 92 -14.72 4.16 -12.29
C VAL A 92 -16.04 4.43 -11.59
N LYS A 93 -16.65 3.38 -11.06
CA LYS A 93 -17.98 3.46 -10.44
C LYS A 93 -18.07 2.78 -9.08
N LYS A 94 -17.02 2.03 -8.68
CA LYS A 94 -17.11 1.24 -7.45
C LYS A 94 -17.26 2.14 -6.22
N ARG A 95 -18.11 1.66 -5.33
CA ARG A 95 -18.32 2.20 -3.99
C ARG A 95 -17.85 1.14 -3.01
N ILE A 96 -16.79 1.41 -2.29
CA ILE A 96 -16.11 0.42 -1.45
C ILE A 96 -16.15 0.88 0.01
N TYR A 97 -16.52 -0.03 0.89
CA TYR A 97 -16.27 0.07 2.30
C TYR A 97 -15.20 -0.95 2.69
N ILE A 98 -14.07 -0.46 3.19
CA ILE A 98 -13.02 -1.33 3.74
C ILE A 98 -13.38 -1.63 5.19
N SER A 99 -13.88 -2.84 5.41
CA SER A 99 -14.14 -3.39 6.74
C SER A 99 -12.82 -3.76 7.44
N ARG A 100 -12.83 -3.66 8.75
CA ARG A 100 -11.75 -4.14 9.61
C ARG A 100 -12.19 -5.27 10.53
N SER A 101 -13.27 -5.96 10.18
CA SER A 101 -13.81 -7.09 10.97
C SER A 101 -12.80 -8.21 11.20
N LEU A 102 -11.83 -8.38 10.29
CA LEU A 102 -10.75 -9.37 10.40
C LEU A 102 -9.51 -8.84 11.14
N SER A 103 -9.50 -7.58 11.58
CA SER A 103 -8.36 -6.98 12.27
C SER A 103 -8.53 -7.06 13.79
N ASP A 104 -7.46 -7.39 14.50
CA ASP A 104 -7.44 -7.40 15.97
C ASP A 104 -7.42 -6.00 16.59
N ARG A 105 -7.26 -4.95 15.78
CA ARG A 105 -7.10 -3.57 16.27
C ARG A 105 -7.97 -2.59 15.48
N ARG A 106 -8.53 -1.63 16.23
CA ARG A 106 -9.30 -0.51 15.64
C ARG A 106 -10.43 -1.02 14.75
N GLN A 107 -11.45 -1.57 15.37
CA GLN A 107 -12.70 -1.97 14.73
C GLN A 107 -13.77 -0.88 14.92
N VAL A 108 -14.76 -0.87 14.05
CA VAL A 108 -15.99 -0.06 14.23
C VAL A 108 -16.93 -0.84 15.14
N ILE A 109 -17.29 -0.27 16.29
CA ILE A 109 -18.09 -0.97 17.33
C ILE A 109 -19.47 -1.40 16.79
N ASN A 110 -20.10 -0.53 16.01
CA ASN A 110 -21.42 -0.76 15.40
C ASN A 110 -21.31 -0.97 13.88
N GLU A 111 -20.30 -1.76 13.43
CA GLU A 111 -20.02 -1.95 12.00
C GLU A 111 -21.23 -2.49 11.25
N ASP A 112 -22.01 -3.38 11.84
CA ASP A 112 -23.23 -3.93 11.22
C ASP A 112 -24.24 -2.87 10.82
N ASP A 113 -24.40 -1.82 11.64
CA ASP A 113 -25.30 -0.72 11.31
C ASP A 113 -24.74 0.18 10.22
N VAL A 114 -23.43 0.42 10.24
CA VAL A 114 -22.73 1.14 9.17
C VAL A 114 -22.87 0.38 7.84
N VAL A 115 -22.64 -0.92 7.85
CA VAL A 115 -22.78 -1.78 6.67
C VAL A 115 -24.20 -1.76 6.11
N LYS A 116 -25.24 -1.89 6.96
CA LYS A 116 -26.64 -1.78 6.53
C LYS A 116 -26.92 -0.48 5.78
N VAL A 117 -26.44 0.63 6.31
CA VAL A 117 -26.58 1.94 5.65
C VAL A 117 -25.85 1.97 4.33
N LEU A 118 -24.59 1.52 4.28
CA LEU A 118 -23.76 1.58 3.07
C LEU A 118 -24.29 0.67 1.94
N LEU A 119 -24.84 -0.49 2.28
CA LEU A 119 -25.48 -1.39 1.30
C LEU A 119 -26.64 -0.71 0.57
N ASN A 120 -27.44 0.15 1.25
CA ASN A 120 -28.51 0.92 0.62
C ASN A 120 -27.99 1.95 -0.40
N TYR A 121 -26.70 2.28 -0.35
CA TYR A 121 -26.01 3.16 -1.30
C TYR A 121 -25.12 2.40 -2.30
N ASN A 122 -25.33 1.08 -2.43
CA ASN A 122 -24.57 0.19 -3.31
C ASN A 122 -23.06 0.16 -3.03
N PHE A 123 -22.67 0.20 -1.77
CA PHE A 123 -21.29 -0.07 -1.39
C PHE A 123 -21.02 -1.58 -1.31
N GLU A 124 -19.89 -1.99 -1.85
CA GLU A 124 -19.33 -3.33 -1.65
C GLU A 124 -18.50 -3.31 -0.34
N VAL A 125 -18.73 -4.26 0.54
CA VAL A 125 -17.97 -4.42 1.79
C VAL A 125 -16.83 -5.40 1.54
N ILE A 126 -15.60 -4.98 1.80
CA ILE A 126 -14.42 -5.79 1.56
C ILE A 126 -13.45 -5.77 2.74
N ASN A 127 -12.69 -6.84 2.88
CA ASN A 127 -11.55 -6.96 3.77
C ASN A 127 -10.28 -7.01 2.91
N MET A 128 -9.45 -5.97 2.96
CA MET A 128 -8.26 -5.85 2.09
C MET A 128 -7.28 -7.01 2.29
N GLU A 129 -7.25 -7.60 3.47
CA GLU A 129 -6.40 -8.74 3.83
C GLU A 129 -6.66 -10.00 2.99
N GLN A 130 -7.83 -10.08 2.37
CA GLN A 130 -8.25 -11.21 1.52
C GLN A 130 -7.80 -11.07 0.06
N TYR A 131 -7.24 -9.93 -0.31
CA TYR A 131 -6.84 -9.63 -1.68
C TYR A 131 -5.32 -9.61 -1.82
N ALA A 132 -4.80 -10.22 -2.88
CA ALA A 132 -3.43 -10.02 -3.30
C ALA A 132 -3.17 -8.53 -3.63
N PHE A 133 -1.96 -8.06 -3.47
CA PHE A 133 -1.64 -6.65 -3.65
C PHE A 133 -2.05 -6.11 -5.03
N LYS A 134 -1.84 -6.91 -6.09
CA LYS A 134 -2.25 -6.56 -7.44
C LYS A 134 -3.77 -6.33 -7.55
N ASP A 135 -4.55 -7.17 -6.89
CA ASP A 135 -6.02 -7.05 -6.90
C ASP A 135 -6.47 -5.84 -6.09
N GLN A 136 -5.77 -5.53 -4.97
CA GLN A 136 -6.00 -4.29 -4.22
C GLN A 136 -5.77 -3.05 -5.10
N VAL A 137 -4.68 -3.03 -5.88
CA VAL A 137 -4.38 -1.93 -6.83
C VAL A 137 -5.48 -1.83 -7.89
N ASP A 138 -5.88 -2.94 -8.50
CA ASP A 138 -6.92 -2.97 -9.53
C ASP A 138 -8.31 -2.58 -8.98
N LEU A 139 -8.61 -2.94 -7.74
CA LEU A 139 -9.83 -2.54 -7.05
C LEU A 139 -9.84 -1.02 -6.80
N MET A 140 -8.75 -0.50 -6.22
CA MET A 140 -8.68 0.91 -5.85
C MET A 140 -8.73 1.84 -7.07
N ARG A 141 -8.10 1.49 -8.19
CA ARG A 141 -8.19 2.30 -9.41
C ARG A 141 -9.60 2.40 -10.01
N GLN A 142 -10.49 1.46 -9.67
CA GLN A 142 -11.90 1.46 -10.10
C GLN A 142 -12.82 2.12 -9.05
N THR A 143 -12.28 2.48 -7.89
CA THR A 143 -13.07 2.99 -6.77
C THR A 143 -13.30 4.48 -6.90
N LYS A 144 -14.57 4.87 -6.95
CA LYS A 144 -15.02 6.27 -6.98
C LYS A 144 -15.33 6.80 -5.59
N TYR A 145 -15.92 5.98 -4.75
CA TYR A 145 -16.29 6.33 -3.39
C TYR A 145 -15.71 5.30 -2.42
N LEU A 146 -14.95 5.77 -1.47
CA LEU A 146 -14.33 4.94 -0.44
C LEU A 146 -14.79 5.37 0.95
N VAL A 147 -15.18 4.39 1.75
CA VAL A 147 -15.39 4.57 3.19
C VAL A 147 -14.43 3.62 3.92
N SER A 148 -13.71 4.11 4.91
CA SER A 148 -12.82 3.27 5.71
C SER A 148 -12.54 3.90 7.07
N LEU A 149 -12.27 3.06 8.07
CA LEU A 149 -11.70 3.52 9.31
C LEU A 149 -10.23 3.95 9.09
N HIS A 150 -9.80 4.98 9.83
CA HIS A 150 -8.40 5.44 9.81
C HIS A 150 -7.41 4.29 10.04
N GLY A 151 -6.45 4.13 9.13
CA GLY A 151 -5.44 3.09 9.26
C GLY A 151 -4.64 2.79 7.99
N ALA A 152 -3.82 1.73 8.09
CA ALA A 152 -2.89 1.33 7.03
C ALA A 152 -3.59 0.99 5.69
N GLY A 153 -4.84 0.50 5.71
CA GLY A 153 -5.63 0.24 4.50
C GLY A 153 -5.81 1.47 3.61
N LEU A 154 -5.80 2.67 4.20
CA LEU A 154 -5.85 3.93 3.45
C LEU A 154 -4.55 4.26 2.68
N THR A 155 -3.48 3.53 2.87
CA THR A 155 -2.26 3.69 2.05
C THR A 155 -2.56 3.46 0.56
N ASN A 156 -3.50 2.57 0.25
CA ASN A 156 -3.90 2.25 -1.13
C ASN A 156 -4.67 3.39 -1.83
N LEU A 157 -4.98 4.49 -1.13
CA LEU A 157 -5.56 5.70 -1.74
C LEU A 157 -4.74 6.25 -2.90
N ILE A 158 -3.41 6.02 -2.89
CA ILE A 158 -2.52 6.45 -3.97
C ILE A 158 -2.92 5.87 -5.33
N PHE A 159 -3.68 4.76 -5.36
CA PHE A 159 -4.14 4.11 -6.59
C PHE A 159 -5.53 4.56 -7.03
N MET A 160 -6.27 5.29 -6.20
CA MET A 160 -7.59 5.82 -6.58
C MET A 160 -7.49 6.90 -7.65
N PRO A 161 -8.55 7.09 -8.46
CA PRO A 161 -8.68 8.24 -9.34
C PRO A 161 -8.59 9.56 -8.55
N SER A 162 -8.03 10.60 -9.17
CA SER A 162 -7.83 11.91 -8.54
C SER A 162 -9.13 12.60 -8.14
N ASP A 163 -10.24 12.25 -8.78
CA ASP A 163 -11.59 12.75 -8.50
C ASP A 163 -12.39 11.83 -7.58
N GLY A 164 -11.75 10.80 -7.01
CA GLY A 164 -12.32 9.92 -6.02
C GLY A 164 -12.73 10.65 -4.74
N LYS A 165 -13.77 10.14 -4.07
CA LYS A 165 -14.28 10.68 -2.81
C LYS A 165 -14.03 9.70 -1.67
N ILE A 166 -13.60 10.22 -0.54
CA ILE A 166 -13.19 9.44 0.61
C ILE A 166 -13.92 9.93 1.84
N LEU A 167 -14.51 9.00 2.58
CA LEU A 167 -14.99 9.21 3.93
C LEU A 167 -14.12 8.40 4.90
N GLU A 168 -13.32 9.10 5.67
CA GLU A 168 -12.50 8.50 6.71
C GLU A 168 -13.22 8.55 8.04
N LEU A 169 -13.46 7.38 8.64
CA LEU A 169 -14.00 7.26 9.99
C LEU A 169 -12.85 7.39 10.99
N ARG A 170 -12.99 8.29 11.96
CA ARG A 170 -12.02 8.52 13.04
C ARG A 170 -12.69 8.35 14.39
N HIS A 171 -11.93 7.96 15.40
CA HIS A 171 -12.32 7.94 16.81
C HIS A 171 -11.77 9.16 17.52
#